data_ab23ae79cd1d20b4133c173e8f28b29f
#
_entry.id   ab23ae79cd1d20b4133c173e8f28b29f
#
_cell.length_a   1.000
_cell.length_b   1.000
_cell.length_c   1.000
_cell.angle_alpha   90.00
_cell.angle_beta   90.00
_cell.angle_gamma   90.00
#
_symmetry.space_group_name_H-M   'P 1'
#
loop_
_entity.id
_entity.type
_entity.pdbx_description
1 polymer ?
#
loop_
_entity_poly.entity_id
_entity_poly.type
_entity_poly.pdbx_seq_one_letter_code
_entity_poly.pdbx_strand_id
1 'polypeptide(L)'
;STIFYSIFNIDKKYSICKSTCYSKHDYKYGFNVNSYHIYVGNYNIIIGENKLKIKSLIQLLNLNINDIEIWFNKYRTYRLYWLSFTKKNNKIELSLYYRLPNQILTKSYLTT
;
A
#
# COMPACT_ATOMS: atom_id res chain seq x y z
N SER A 1 10.96 -3.49 -4.08
CA SER A 1 11.07 -2.60 -2.90
C SER A 1 11.70 -1.25 -3.21
N THR A 2 12.69 -1.19 -4.10
CA THR A 2 13.28 0.10 -4.54
C THR A 2 12.26 1.04 -5.18
N ILE A 3 11.26 0.50 -5.84
CA ILE A 3 10.17 1.27 -6.45
C ILE A 3 9.43 2.12 -5.41
N PHE A 4 9.08 1.54 -4.27
CA PHE A 4 8.38 2.24 -3.21
C PHE A 4 9.18 3.44 -2.69
N TYR A 5 10.47 3.24 -2.45
CA TYR A 5 11.35 4.28 -1.94
C TYR A 5 11.54 5.43 -2.92
N SER A 6 11.74 5.09 -4.18
CA SER A 6 11.96 6.05 -5.25
C SER A 6 10.72 6.93 -5.46
N ILE A 7 9.54 6.33 -5.54
CA ILE A 7 8.30 7.05 -5.83
C ILE A 7 7.91 8.01 -4.70
N PHE A 8 8.03 7.58 -3.45
CA PHE A 8 7.64 8.39 -2.30
C PHE A 8 8.79 9.14 -1.65
N ASN A 9 10.00 9.04 -2.21
CA ASN A 9 11.19 9.68 -1.67
C ASN A 9 11.41 9.36 -0.18
N ILE A 10 11.25 8.09 0.18
CA ILE A 10 11.32 7.60 1.55
C ILE A 10 12.73 7.11 1.84
N ASP A 11 13.28 7.48 2.99
CA ASP A 11 14.56 6.95 3.45
C ASP A 11 14.42 5.47 3.85
N LYS A 12 15.18 4.60 3.20
CA LYS A 12 15.21 3.15 3.47
C LYS A 12 15.43 2.80 4.93
N LYS A 13 16.12 3.65 5.66
CA LYS A 13 16.52 3.42 7.05
C LYS A 13 15.33 3.22 8.01
N TYR A 14 14.16 3.75 7.66
CA TYR A 14 13.04 3.82 8.61
C TYR A 14 11.81 3.00 8.23
N SER A 15 11.82 2.30 7.12
CA SER A 15 10.54 2.01 6.51
C SER A 15 10.23 0.55 6.19
N ILE A 16 11.16 -0.40 6.30
CA ILE A 16 10.78 -1.78 6.02
C ILE A 16 10.65 -2.57 7.31
N CYS A 17 9.42 -2.94 7.60
CA CYS A 17 9.17 -4.16 8.33
C CYS A 17 8.91 -5.27 7.32
N LYS A 18 9.83 -6.20 7.18
CA LYS A 18 9.49 -7.51 6.66
C LYS A 18 8.64 -8.15 7.74
N SER A 19 7.36 -7.84 7.74
CA SER A 19 6.51 -8.49 8.67
C SER A 19 6.11 -9.84 8.09
N THR A 20 6.48 -10.84 8.78
CA THR A 20 5.74 -12.09 8.83
C THR A 20 4.41 -11.85 9.56
N CYS A 21 3.78 -10.71 9.34
CA CYS A 21 2.42 -10.50 9.82
C CYS A 21 1.51 -11.36 8.99
N TYR A 22 1.48 -12.61 9.37
CA TYR A 22 0.46 -13.50 8.93
C TYR A 22 -0.87 -12.91 9.38
N SER A 23 -1.74 -12.59 8.45
CA SER A 23 -3.12 -12.66 8.85
C SER A 23 -3.33 -14.09 9.37
N LYS A 24 -4.02 -14.26 10.46
CA LYS A 24 -4.39 -15.59 10.96
C LYS A 24 -5.02 -16.46 9.86
N HIS A 25 -5.62 -15.83 8.88
CA HIS A 25 -6.24 -16.43 7.71
C HIS A 25 -5.22 -17.08 6.78
N ASP A 26 -4.15 -16.37 6.43
CA ASP A 26 -3.13 -16.87 5.49
C ASP A 26 -2.35 -18.05 6.12
N TYR A 27 -2.07 -17.98 7.39
CA TYR A 27 -1.46 -19.06 8.15
C TYR A 27 -2.33 -20.32 8.19
N LYS A 28 -3.63 -20.13 8.39
CA LYS A 28 -4.60 -21.23 8.47
C LYS A 28 -4.67 -22.06 7.17
N TYR A 29 -4.45 -21.42 6.03
CA TYR A 29 -4.49 -22.09 4.73
C TYR A 29 -3.12 -22.50 4.20
N GLY A 30 -2.06 -22.34 4.98
CA GLY A 30 -0.72 -22.80 4.63
C GLY A 30 -0.07 -22.05 3.46
N PHE A 31 -0.51 -20.84 3.17
CA PHE A 31 0.07 -20.05 2.08
C PHE A 31 1.38 -19.41 2.51
N ASN A 32 2.43 -19.62 1.73
CA ASN A 32 3.66 -18.84 1.82
C ASN A 32 3.39 -17.43 1.30
N VAL A 33 3.19 -16.51 2.21
CA VAL A 33 2.94 -15.11 1.88
C VAL A 33 4.19 -14.30 2.20
N ASN A 34 4.83 -13.76 1.17
CA ASN A 34 5.88 -12.77 1.34
C ASN A 34 5.24 -11.39 1.33
N SER A 35 5.16 -10.79 2.50
CA SER A 35 4.62 -9.45 2.68
C SER A 35 5.69 -8.47 3.13
N TYR A 36 5.69 -7.29 2.51
CA TYR A 36 6.52 -6.17 2.89
C TYR A 36 5.61 -5.00 3.25
N HIS A 37 5.80 -4.45 4.45
CA HIS A 37 5.04 -3.30 4.91
C HIS A 37 5.95 -2.09 4.98
N ILE A 38 5.49 -0.98 4.40
CA ILE A 38 6.21 0.28 4.40
C ILE A 38 5.39 1.31 5.14
N TYR A 39 5.94 1.84 6.23
CA TYR A 39 5.31 2.91 6.97
C TYR A 39 5.63 4.26 6.32
N VAL A 40 4.61 4.96 5.89
CA VAL A 40 4.75 6.26 5.21
C VAL A 40 4.06 7.40 5.97
N GLY A 41 3.47 7.11 7.12
CA GLY A 41 2.71 8.08 7.91
C GLY A 41 3.52 9.31 8.35
N ASN A 42 4.81 9.14 8.61
CA ASN A 42 5.69 10.25 9.01
C ASN A 42 5.94 11.26 7.88
N TYR A 43 5.61 10.92 6.64
CA TYR A 43 5.82 11.78 5.47
C TYR A 43 4.59 12.61 5.13
N ASN A 44 3.52 12.49 5.91
CA ASN A 44 2.28 13.25 5.76
C ASN A 44 1.73 13.20 4.32
N ILE A 45 1.59 11.99 3.80
CA ILE A 45 1.15 11.77 2.43
C ILE A 45 -0.37 11.89 2.34
N ILE A 46 -0.84 13.01 1.82
CA ILE A 46 -2.27 13.22 1.51
C ILE A 46 -2.55 12.60 0.16
N ILE A 47 -3.56 11.73 0.10
CA ILE A 47 -3.82 10.89 -1.08
C ILE A 47 -4.05 11.74 -2.34
N GLY A 48 -4.89 12.77 -2.26
CA GLY A 48 -5.17 13.61 -3.42
C GLY A 48 -3.95 14.37 -3.94
N GLU A 49 -3.07 14.82 -3.06
CA GLU A 49 -1.83 15.52 -3.42
C GLU A 49 -0.77 14.59 -4.01
N ASN A 50 -0.87 13.29 -3.75
CA ASN A 50 0.08 12.28 -4.21
C ASN A 50 -0.51 11.33 -5.25
N LYS A 51 -1.57 11.76 -5.91
CA LYS A 51 -2.30 10.94 -6.89
C LYS A 51 -1.39 10.38 -7.99
N LEU A 52 -0.51 11.22 -8.57
CA LEU A 52 0.39 10.79 -9.63
C LEU A 52 1.39 9.75 -9.14
N LYS A 53 1.91 9.91 -7.94
CA LYS A 53 2.85 8.96 -7.34
C LYS A 53 2.18 7.61 -7.08
N ILE A 54 0.97 7.61 -6.53
CA ILE A 54 0.20 6.39 -6.28
C ILE A 54 -0.16 5.70 -7.59
N LYS A 55 -0.59 6.46 -8.61
CA LYS A 55 -0.88 5.92 -9.93
C LYS A 55 0.37 5.31 -10.59
N SER A 56 1.52 5.96 -10.46
CA SER A 56 2.78 5.44 -10.97
C SER A 56 3.13 4.09 -10.34
N LEU A 57 2.93 3.95 -9.05
CA LEU A 57 3.14 2.69 -8.35
C LEU A 57 2.21 1.59 -8.87
N ILE A 58 0.93 1.90 -9.04
CA ILE A 58 -0.07 0.96 -9.55
C ILE A 58 0.31 0.51 -10.97
N GLN A 59 0.73 1.42 -11.83
CA GLN A 59 1.15 1.11 -13.20
C GLN A 59 2.41 0.26 -13.23
N LEU A 60 3.41 0.60 -12.43
CA LEU A 60 4.68 -0.15 -12.37
C LEU A 60 4.49 -1.58 -11.87
N LEU A 61 3.54 -1.80 -10.99
CA LEU A 61 3.20 -3.13 -10.49
C LEU A 61 2.18 -3.86 -11.37
N ASN A 62 1.74 -3.23 -12.45
CA ASN A 62 0.76 -3.79 -13.39
C ASN A 62 -0.54 -4.22 -12.70
N LEU A 63 -0.99 -3.42 -11.75
CA LEU A 63 -2.21 -3.69 -11.00
C LEU A 63 -3.45 -3.23 -11.77
N ASN A 64 -4.58 -3.85 -11.49
CA ASN A 64 -5.86 -3.44 -12.04
C ASN A 64 -6.29 -2.11 -11.42
N ILE A 65 -6.58 -1.11 -12.26
CA ILE A 65 -6.90 0.25 -11.86
C ILE A 65 -8.36 0.65 -12.10
N ASN A 66 -9.22 -0.33 -12.35
CA ASN A 66 -10.63 -0.04 -12.51
C ASN A 66 -11.16 0.69 -11.27
N ASP A 67 -11.94 1.73 -11.49
CA ASP A 67 -12.54 2.56 -10.44
C ASP A 67 -11.56 3.33 -9.55
N ILE A 68 -10.28 3.39 -9.90
CA ILE A 68 -9.27 4.10 -9.10
C ILE A 68 -9.56 5.60 -9.00
N GLU A 69 -10.15 6.21 -10.01
CA GLU A 69 -10.51 7.62 -9.98
C GLU A 69 -11.62 7.88 -8.94
N ILE A 70 -12.58 6.98 -8.81
CA ILE A 70 -13.64 7.06 -7.80
C ILE A 70 -13.00 6.98 -6.40
N TRP A 71 -12.05 6.07 -6.22
CA TRP A 71 -11.31 5.93 -4.97
C TRP A 71 -10.55 7.20 -4.61
N PHE A 72 -9.82 7.80 -5.55
CA PHE A 72 -9.09 9.05 -5.32
C PHE A 72 -10.03 10.20 -4.96
N ASN A 73 -11.16 10.33 -5.63
CA ASN A 73 -12.14 11.37 -5.33
C ASN A 73 -12.74 11.21 -3.94
N LYS A 74 -13.02 9.98 -3.54
CA LYS A 74 -13.61 9.69 -2.23
C LYS A 74 -12.62 9.93 -1.09
N TYR A 75 -11.34 9.57 -1.29
CA TYR A 75 -10.34 9.58 -0.22
C TYR A 75 -9.25 10.64 -0.42
N ARG A 76 -9.51 11.66 -1.23
CA ARG A 76 -8.52 12.69 -1.56
C ARG A 76 -7.91 13.41 -0.37
N THR A 77 -8.67 13.59 0.72
CA THR A 77 -8.23 14.29 1.93
C THR A 77 -7.64 13.37 2.99
N TYR A 78 -7.74 12.06 2.77
CA TYR A 78 -7.19 11.06 3.66
C TYR A 78 -5.67 11.03 3.57
N ARG A 79 -5.03 10.59 4.64
CA ARG A 79 -3.59 10.40 4.70
C ARG A 79 -3.25 8.94 4.57
N LEU A 80 -2.24 8.64 3.76
CA LEU A 80 -1.69 7.31 3.60
C LEU A 80 -0.69 7.04 4.74
N TYR A 81 -0.87 5.93 5.42
CA TYR A 81 -0.01 5.54 6.55
C TYR A 81 0.87 4.35 6.23
N TRP A 82 0.31 3.35 5.55
CA TRP A 82 1.03 2.12 5.24
C TRP A 82 0.77 1.71 3.81
N LEU A 83 1.82 1.16 3.21
CA LEU A 83 1.77 0.38 1.98
C LEU A 83 2.16 -1.05 2.32
N SER A 84 1.41 -2.02 1.86
CA SER A 84 1.75 -3.43 2.00
C SER A 84 1.82 -4.08 0.63
N PHE A 85 2.92 -4.73 0.36
CA PHE A 85 3.16 -5.45 -0.87
C PHE A 85 3.20 -6.93 -0.56
N THR A 86 2.34 -7.70 -1.19
CA THR A 86 2.23 -9.13 -0.98
C THR A 86 2.35 -9.85 -2.32
N LYS A 87 3.24 -10.85 -2.39
CA LYS A 87 3.35 -11.75 -3.52
C LYS A 87 2.81 -13.11 -3.11
N LYS A 88 1.77 -13.55 -3.80
CA LYS A 88 1.07 -14.80 -3.51
C LYS A 88 0.70 -15.50 -4.81
N ASN A 89 1.13 -16.75 -5.01
CA ASN A 89 0.78 -17.55 -6.18
C ASN A 89 1.00 -16.83 -7.52
N ASN A 90 2.14 -16.17 -7.71
CA ASN A 90 2.47 -15.36 -8.89
C ASN A 90 1.58 -14.12 -9.09
N LYS A 91 0.73 -13.82 -8.14
CA LYS A 91 -0.05 -12.57 -8.10
C LYS A 91 0.58 -11.58 -7.14
N ILE A 92 0.45 -10.32 -7.50
CA ILE A 92 0.91 -9.21 -6.67
C ILE A 92 -0.32 -8.48 -6.14
N GLU A 93 -0.31 -8.21 -4.84
CA GLU A 93 -1.32 -7.41 -4.18
C GLU A 93 -0.65 -6.21 -3.51
N LEU A 94 -1.18 -5.03 -3.77
CA LEU A 94 -0.83 -3.80 -3.07
C LEU A 94 -1.97 -3.43 -2.14
N SER A 95 -1.69 -3.35 -0.86
CA SER A 95 -2.64 -2.83 0.13
C SER A 95 -2.28 -1.42 0.52
N LEU A 96 -3.27 -0.56 0.56
CA LEU A 96 -3.17 0.82 0.99
C LEU A 96 -3.93 0.97 2.30
N TYR A 97 -3.25 1.51 3.31
CA TYR A 97 -3.85 1.79 4.62
C TYR A 97 -3.87 3.30 4.82
N TYR A 98 -5.05 3.84 5.02
CA TYR A 98 -5.26 5.28 5.07
C TYR A 98 -6.36 5.64 6.06
N ARG A 99 -6.32 6.88 6.52
CA ARG A 99 -7.35 7.42 7.43
C ARG A 99 -7.36 8.94 7.41
N LEU A 100 -8.45 9.51 7.90
CA LEU A 100 -8.45 10.88 8.41
C LEU A 100 -7.81 10.88 9.81
N PRO A 101 -7.28 12.04 10.28
CA PRO A 101 -6.76 12.13 11.64
C PRO A 101 -7.75 11.63 12.69
N ASN A 102 -7.28 10.86 13.66
CA ASN A 102 -8.08 10.30 14.76
C ASN A 102 -9.17 9.29 14.36
N GLN A 103 -9.08 8.74 13.16
CA GLN A 103 -9.96 7.66 12.72
C GLN A 103 -9.20 6.33 12.64
N ILE A 104 -9.94 5.22 12.60
CA ILE A 104 -9.36 3.90 12.35
C ILE A 104 -8.85 3.81 10.92
N LEU A 105 -7.79 3.02 10.72
CA LEU A 105 -7.24 2.76 9.39
C LEU A 105 -8.26 2.03 8.52
N THR A 106 -8.44 2.53 7.32
CA THR A 106 -9.18 1.86 6.25
C THR A 106 -8.18 1.15 5.34
N LYS A 107 -8.51 -0.04 4.90
CA LYS A 107 -7.67 -0.82 3.98
C LYS A 107 -8.37 -0.96 2.64
N SER A 108 -7.65 -0.66 1.57
CA SER A 108 -8.02 -1.04 0.21
C SER A 108 -6.87 -1.79 -0.45
N TYR A 109 -7.17 -2.72 -1.32
CA TYR A 109 -6.14 -3.49 -2.01
C TYR A 109 -6.43 -3.63 -3.50
N LEU A 110 -5.35 -3.72 -4.26
CA LEU A 110 -5.33 -3.89 -5.70
C LEU A 110 -4.53 -5.15 -6.04
N THR A 111 -4.99 -5.91 -7.00
CA THR A 111 -4.34 -7.15 -7.43
C THR A 111 -4.02 -7.14 -8.91
N THR A 112 -3.03 -7.91 -9.29
CA THR A 112 -2.75 -8.19 -10.70
C THR A 112 -3.78 -9.12 -11.30
#